data_dcf92f748fe3616015112a57d288a021
#
_entry.id   dcf92f748fe3616015112a57d288a021
#
_cell.length_a   1.000
_cell.length_b   1.000
_cell.length_c   1.000
_cell.angle_alpha   90.00
_cell.angle_beta   90.00
_cell.angle_gamma   90.00
#
_symmetry.space_group_name_H-M   'P 1'
#
loop_
_entity.id
_entity.type
_entity.pdbx_description
1 polymer ?
#
loop_
_entity_poly.entity_id
_entity_poly.type
_entity_poly.pdbx_seq_one_letter_code
_entity_poly.pdbx_strand_id
1 'polypeptide(L)'
;MDCFYASCERLREPALEGEPLVVGMGYEAGQTHGAVATASYEAREHGLKSAQAISYALERLPRAVDTGDDHDGPVGYYRPVDLDFYKQVAAEVKAILHEHAEVVREVSIDEAYLDVTDRTSWKAIDGGERTIAEGYGRHIKQQIARQVGVPASVGIAPNMSAAKIASDFDKPDGLTVVPPREVTAFLEPLAVDELHGVGPVTARELRAMDIETAGELAAADPTALVTRFGQRGRELYARARGDDDREVTPTGRPKSLSRESAFTEATAETEAKQKKITALAADVAARARSREAMYRTIGIKVVTPPFDINTRASSLSGPVDEPELVERVALELLEEFDDTRVRKLGVRVSNLVFGEQDQARLDGFETTDLSDRSVTNDQQEPSTDTNIKSLGHGGRITDWTDDESVESAETRRRGQSSLGEFD
;
A
#
# COMPACT_ATOMS: atom_id res chain seq x y z
N MET A 1 1.17 -10.87 9.12
CA MET A 1 0.24 -12.01 9.30
C MET A 1 0.14 -12.78 7.97
N ASP A 2 -0.10 -14.08 8.01
CA ASP A 2 0.00 -14.92 6.83
C ASP A 2 -1.35 -15.03 6.10
N CYS A 3 -1.36 -14.73 4.79
CA CYS A 3 -2.55 -14.61 3.93
C CYS A 3 -3.76 -14.02 4.69
N PHE A 4 -3.55 -12.89 5.35
CA PHE A 4 -4.34 -12.34 6.44
C PHE A 4 -5.86 -12.32 6.19
N TYR A 5 -6.33 -11.83 5.03
CA TYR A 5 -7.76 -11.79 4.76
C TYR A 5 -8.37 -13.19 4.67
N ALA A 6 -7.64 -14.14 4.09
CA ALA A 6 -8.07 -15.53 4.07
C ALA A 6 -8.10 -16.13 5.49
N SER A 7 -7.11 -15.81 6.33
CA SER A 7 -7.10 -16.22 7.73
C SER A 7 -8.27 -15.62 8.52
N CYS A 8 -8.64 -14.37 8.27
CA CYS A 8 -9.83 -13.76 8.86
C CYS A 8 -11.13 -14.47 8.44
N GLU A 9 -11.27 -14.84 7.17
CA GLU A 9 -12.46 -15.59 6.72
C GLU A 9 -12.54 -16.97 7.37
N ARG A 10 -11.39 -17.63 7.61
CA ARG A 10 -11.33 -18.91 8.36
C ARG A 10 -11.75 -18.77 9.82
N LEU A 11 -11.56 -17.61 10.45
CA LEU A 11 -12.10 -17.36 11.81
C LEU A 11 -13.64 -17.39 11.82
N ARG A 12 -14.26 -16.89 10.75
CA ARG A 12 -15.73 -16.91 10.61
C ARG A 12 -16.26 -18.28 10.18
N GLU A 13 -15.54 -18.95 9.31
CA GLU A 13 -15.92 -20.21 8.71
C GLU A 13 -14.78 -21.23 8.80
N PRO A 14 -14.62 -21.90 9.94
CA PRO A 14 -13.54 -22.86 10.17
C PRO A 14 -13.50 -24.03 9.17
N ALA A 15 -14.61 -24.31 8.47
CA ALA A 15 -14.67 -25.31 7.42
C ALA A 15 -13.78 -24.97 6.20
N LEU A 16 -13.32 -23.71 6.08
CA LEU A 16 -12.39 -23.28 5.04
C LEU A 16 -10.90 -23.55 5.39
N GLU A 17 -10.62 -24.12 6.55
CA GLU A 17 -9.24 -24.47 6.91
C GLU A 17 -8.70 -25.55 5.96
N GLY A 18 -7.51 -25.28 5.38
CA GLY A 18 -6.89 -26.16 4.39
C GLY A 18 -7.51 -26.08 2.98
N GLU A 19 -8.58 -25.32 2.79
CA GLU A 19 -9.23 -25.16 1.49
C GLU A 19 -8.63 -24.01 0.69
N PRO A 20 -8.60 -24.11 -0.66
CA PRO A 20 -8.20 -23.01 -1.53
C PRO A 20 -9.19 -21.84 -1.41
N LEU A 21 -8.76 -20.74 -0.80
CA LEU A 21 -9.60 -19.57 -0.53
C LEU A 21 -9.09 -18.33 -1.25
N VAL A 22 -9.99 -17.62 -1.91
CA VAL A 22 -9.72 -16.37 -2.63
C VAL A 22 -10.62 -15.28 -2.05
N VAL A 23 -10.01 -14.23 -1.53
CA VAL A 23 -10.73 -13.01 -1.11
C VAL A 23 -10.62 -11.97 -2.20
N GLY A 24 -11.76 -11.47 -2.69
CA GLY A 24 -11.81 -10.56 -3.84
C GLY A 24 -12.24 -9.15 -3.49
N MET A 25 -11.45 -8.16 -3.92
CA MET A 25 -11.80 -6.74 -3.86
C MET A 25 -12.66 -6.35 -5.05
N GLY A 26 -13.79 -5.68 -4.80
CA GLY A 26 -14.76 -5.38 -5.85
C GLY A 26 -15.43 -6.63 -6.43
N TYR A 27 -15.29 -7.75 -5.76
CA TYR A 27 -15.95 -9.01 -6.08
C TYR A 27 -17.27 -9.11 -5.32
N GLU A 28 -18.29 -9.59 -5.99
CA GLU A 28 -19.56 -9.99 -5.40
C GLU A 28 -19.82 -11.47 -5.71
N ALA A 29 -20.49 -12.16 -4.81
CA ALA A 29 -20.80 -13.58 -4.98
C ALA A 29 -21.50 -13.85 -6.32
N GLY A 30 -21.01 -14.82 -7.07
CA GLY A 30 -21.54 -15.18 -8.40
C GLY A 30 -21.00 -14.34 -9.56
N GLN A 31 -20.27 -13.25 -9.32
CA GLN A 31 -19.70 -12.42 -10.39
C GLN A 31 -18.27 -12.84 -10.77
N THR A 32 -17.78 -12.33 -11.91
CA THR A 32 -16.41 -12.56 -12.42
C THR A 32 -15.55 -11.29 -12.35
N HIS A 33 -16.12 -10.20 -11.82
CA HIS A 33 -15.45 -8.90 -11.71
C HIS A 33 -14.70 -8.81 -10.39
N GLY A 34 -13.66 -7.96 -10.38
CA GLY A 34 -12.84 -7.69 -9.20
C GLY A 34 -11.40 -8.15 -9.37
N ALA A 35 -10.62 -7.97 -8.31
CA ALA A 35 -9.25 -8.41 -8.22
C ALA A 35 -9.05 -9.27 -6.96
N VAL A 36 -8.12 -10.21 -7.03
CA VAL A 36 -7.68 -11.00 -5.88
C VAL A 36 -7.01 -10.07 -4.88
N ALA A 37 -7.63 -9.87 -3.72
CA ALA A 37 -7.02 -9.19 -2.59
C ALA A 37 -6.01 -10.09 -1.89
N THR A 38 -6.46 -11.30 -1.53
CA THR A 38 -5.62 -12.32 -0.94
C THR A 38 -6.00 -13.69 -1.49
N ALA A 39 -4.99 -14.49 -1.81
CA ALA A 39 -5.13 -15.92 -2.08
C ALA A 39 -4.48 -16.69 -0.92
N SER A 40 -5.18 -17.69 -0.36
CA SER A 40 -4.61 -18.60 0.63
C SER A 40 -3.43 -19.39 0.04
N TYR A 41 -2.63 -20.04 0.87
CA TYR A 41 -1.46 -20.80 0.36
C TYR A 41 -1.91 -21.95 -0.55
N GLU A 42 -3.00 -22.61 -0.22
CA GLU A 42 -3.61 -23.65 -1.05
C GLU A 42 -4.05 -23.10 -2.42
N ALA A 43 -4.64 -21.90 -2.44
CA ALA A 43 -4.98 -21.24 -3.70
C ALA A 43 -3.74 -20.81 -4.51
N ARG A 44 -2.64 -20.43 -3.83
CA ARG A 44 -1.35 -20.08 -4.48
C ARG A 44 -0.71 -21.29 -5.16
N GLU A 45 -0.90 -22.52 -4.69
CA GLU A 45 -0.45 -23.75 -5.35
C GLU A 45 -1.05 -23.91 -6.74
N HIS A 46 -2.23 -23.33 -6.98
CA HIS A 46 -2.88 -23.25 -8.30
C HIS A 46 -2.46 -22.01 -9.12
N GLY A 47 -1.40 -21.31 -8.72
CA GLY A 47 -0.84 -20.15 -9.42
C GLY A 47 -1.59 -18.85 -9.21
N LEU A 48 -2.45 -18.77 -8.18
CA LEU A 48 -3.15 -17.54 -7.84
C LEU A 48 -2.29 -16.63 -6.98
N LYS A 49 -2.37 -15.30 -7.23
CA LYS A 49 -1.63 -14.26 -6.52
C LYS A 49 -2.51 -13.03 -6.36
N SER A 50 -2.21 -12.22 -5.35
CA SER A 50 -2.81 -10.90 -5.18
C SER A 50 -2.66 -10.03 -6.44
N ALA A 51 -3.59 -9.11 -6.64
CA ALA A 51 -3.73 -8.22 -7.80
C ALA A 51 -4.11 -8.87 -9.14
N GLN A 52 -4.25 -10.18 -9.23
CA GLN A 52 -4.81 -10.84 -10.42
C GLN A 52 -6.32 -10.58 -10.55
N ALA A 53 -6.84 -10.57 -11.78
CA ALA A 53 -8.28 -10.46 -11.99
C ALA A 53 -9.02 -11.69 -11.45
N ILE A 54 -10.22 -11.49 -10.88
CA ILE A 54 -11.06 -12.61 -10.43
C ILE A 54 -11.43 -13.54 -11.59
N SER A 55 -11.68 -13.00 -12.80
CA SER A 55 -11.93 -13.82 -14.00
C SER A 55 -10.78 -14.79 -14.28
N TYR A 56 -9.53 -14.33 -14.18
CA TYR A 56 -8.34 -15.18 -14.32
C TYR A 56 -8.24 -16.25 -13.23
N ALA A 57 -8.58 -15.88 -11.99
CA ALA A 57 -8.58 -16.82 -10.87
C ALA A 57 -9.63 -17.93 -11.08
N LEU A 58 -10.81 -17.57 -11.57
CA LEU A 58 -11.91 -18.52 -11.85
C LEU A 58 -11.61 -19.50 -13.00
N GLU A 59 -10.80 -19.11 -13.98
CA GLU A 59 -10.33 -20.02 -15.05
C GLU A 59 -9.44 -21.14 -14.51
N ARG A 60 -8.69 -20.88 -13.43
CA ARG A 60 -7.74 -21.83 -12.85
C ARG A 60 -8.31 -22.60 -11.68
N LEU A 61 -9.19 -21.97 -10.93
CA LEU A 61 -9.78 -22.49 -9.71
C LEU A 61 -11.28 -22.12 -9.70
N PRO A 62 -12.14 -22.88 -10.38
CA PRO A 62 -13.58 -22.64 -10.41
C PRO A 62 -14.18 -22.60 -8.99
N ARG A 63 -15.28 -21.85 -8.82
CA ARG A 63 -15.94 -21.83 -7.51
C ARG A 63 -16.53 -23.20 -7.18
N ALA A 64 -16.32 -23.64 -5.95
CA ALA A 64 -16.90 -24.89 -5.44
C ALA A 64 -18.44 -24.91 -5.59
N VAL A 65 -19.10 -23.76 -5.46
CA VAL A 65 -20.57 -23.66 -5.56
C VAL A 65 -21.09 -23.73 -7.01
N ASP A 66 -20.25 -23.50 -8.00
CA ASP A 66 -20.62 -23.50 -9.42
C ASP A 66 -20.31 -24.85 -10.09
N THR A 67 -19.57 -25.73 -9.40
CA THR A 67 -19.19 -27.06 -9.89
C THR A 67 -20.16 -28.12 -9.37
N GLY A 68 -20.53 -29.06 -10.24
CA GLY A 68 -21.37 -30.22 -9.86
C GLY A 68 -20.54 -31.36 -9.26
N ASP A 69 -21.24 -32.38 -8.76
CA ASP A 69 -20.62 -33.57 -8.14
C ASP A 69 -19.67 -34.35 -9.08
N ASP A 70 -19.77 -34.15 -10.40
CA ASP A 70 -18.94 -34.80 -11.43
C ASP A 70 -17.64 -34.03 -11.74
N HIS A 71 -17.32 -32.97 -11.00
CA HIS A 71 -16.12 -32.17 -11.23
C HIS A 71 -14.88 -32.79 -10.56
N ASP A 72 -13.97 -33.35 -11.33
CA ASP A 72 -12.73 -33.99 -10.85
C ASP A 72 -11.55 -33.01 -10.65
N GLY A 73 -11.73 -31.71 -10.90
CA GLY A 73 -10.68 -30.69 -10.82
C GLY A 73 -10.63 -29.97 -9.47
N PRO A 74 -9.57 -29.18 -9.22
CA PRO A 74 -9.50 -28.33 -8.05
C PRO A 74 -10.58 -27.25 -8.09
N VAL A 75 -11.15 -26.94 -6.94
CA VAL A 75 -12.15 -25.90 -6.76
C VAL A 75 -11.70 -24.90 -5.68
N GLY A 76 -12.23 -23.69 -5.74
CA GLY A 76 -11.90 -22.63 -4.77
C GLY A 76 -13.13 -22.02 -4.12
N TYR A 77 -12.93 -21.57 -2.90
CA TYR A 77 -13.89 -20.79 -2.16
C TYR A 77 -13.62 -19.30 -2.37
N TYR A 78 -14.63 -18.54 -2.71
CA TYR A 78 -14.51 -17.10 -3.00
C TYR A 78 -15.30 -16.30 -2.00
N ARG A 79 -14.68 -15.27 -1.40
CA ARG A 79 -15.34 -14.35 -0.47
C ARG A 79 -15.13 -12.91 -0.92
N PRO A 80 -16.14 -12.05 -0.84
CA PRO A 80 -15.93 -10.61 -0.98
C PRO A 80 -15.11 -10.10 0.21
N VAL A 81 -14.27 -9.09 -0.03
CA VAL A 81 -13.49 -8.46 1.03
C VAL A 81 -14.38 -7.78 2.08
N ASP A 82 -14.08 -7.96 3.35
CA ASP A 82 -14.71 -7.28 4.49
C ASP A 82 -13.64 -6.59 5.35
N LEU A 83 -13.24 -5.40 4.91
CA LEU A 83 -12.18 -4.63 5.58
C LEU A 83 -12.53 -4.26 7.02
N ASP A 84 -13.80 -4.03 7.35
CA ASP A 84 -14.16 -3.63 8.70
C ASP A 84 -13.94 -4.77 9.69
N PHE A 85 -14.26 -5.99 9.29
CA PHE A 85 -13.92 -7.18 10.08
C PHE A 85 -12.42 -7.40 10.16
N TYR A 86 -11.70 -7.28 9.04
CA TYR A 86 -10.25 -7.49 9.04
C TYR A 86 -9.51 -6.46 9.90
N LYS A 87 -9.99 -5.21 9.94
CA LYS A 87 -9.47 -4.17 10.85
C LYS A 87 -9.70 -4.51 12.32
N GLN A 88 -10.83 -5.13 12.68
CA GLN A 88 -11.09 -5.58 14.04
C GLN A 88 -10.08 -6.65 14.45
N VAL A 89 -9.90 -7.68 13.62
CA VAL A 89 -8.90 -8.73 13.86
C VAL A 89 -7.48 -8.15 13.92
N ALA A 90 -7.15 -7.23 13.00
CA ALA A 90 -5.85 -6.57 13.00
C ALA A 90 -5.61 -5.74 14.27
N ALA A 91 -6.63 -5.06 14.79
CA ALA A 91 -6.53 -4.27 16.02
C ALA A 91 -6.20 -5.17 17.24
N GLU A 92 -6.78 -6.37 17.31
CA GLU A 92 -6.44 -7.33 18.37
C GLU A 92 -5.00 -7.81 18.27
N VAL A 93 -4.50 -8.12 17.06
CA VAL A 93 -3.09 -8.47 16.87
C VAL A 93 -2.18 -7.30 17.22
N LYS A 94 -2.49 -6.08 16.75
CA LYS A 94 -1.69 -4.88 17.02
C LYS A 94 -1.62 -4.57 18.52
N ALA A 95 -2.71 -4.77 19.26
CA ALA A 95 -2.71 -4.63 20.72
C ALA A 95 -1.66 -5.56 21.36
N ILE A 96 -1.60 -6.83 20.94
CA ILE A 96 -0.56 -7.77 21.40
C ILE A 96 0.84 -7.25 21.06
N LEU A 97 1.05 -6.75 19.84
CA LEU A 97 2.36 -6.22 19.43
C LEU A 97 2.80 -5.04 20.29
N HIS A 98 1.89 -4.13 20.63
CA HIS A 98 2.16 -3.00 21.52
C HIS A 98 2.45 -3.38 22.97
N GLU A 99 2.00 -4.57 23.44
CA GLU A 99 2.41 -5.11 24.74
C GLU A 99 3.86 -5.57 24.74
N HIS A 100 4.37 -5.97 23.58
CA HIS A 100 5.71 -6.56 23.42
C HIS A 100 6.81 -5.57 23.06
N ALA A 101 6.51 -4.37 22.62
CA ALA A 101 7.51 -3.36 22.28
C ALA A 101 7.00 -1.96 22.63
N GLU A 102 7.91 -1.09 23.07
CA GLU A 102 7.59 0.33 23.28
C GLU A 102 7.48 1.10 21.98
N VAL A 103 8.25 0.66 20.98
CA VAL A 103 8.24 1.25 19.64
C VAL A 103 7.73 0.22 18.65
N VAL A 104 6.56 0.49 18.09
CA VAL A 104 5.92 -0.31 17.03
C VAL A 104 5.69 0.58 15.82
N ARG A 105 6.16 0.14 14.66
CA ARG A 105 5.85 0.75 13.37
C ARG A 105 4.86 -0.12 12.63
N GLU A 106 3.63 0.28 12.60
CA GLU A 106 2.61 -0.33 11.77
C GLU A 106 2.84 0.03 10.30
N VAL A 107 3.02 -0.95 9.42
CA VAL A 107 3.29 -0.75 8.00
C VAL A 107 2.02 -0.90 7.18
N SER A 108 1.20 -1.90 7.53
CA SER A 108 -0.08 -2.17 6.89
C SER A 108 -1.09 -2.75 7.89
N ILE A 109 -2.23 -3.21 7.39
CA ILE A 109 -3.23 -3.89 8.21
C ILE A 109 -2.69 -5.19 8.83
N ASP A 110 -1.68 -5.84 8.20
CA ASP A 110 -1.16 -7.16 8.53
C ASP A 110 0.35 -7.20 8.76
N GLU A 111 1.03 -6.07 8.75
CA GLU A 111 2.48 -5.97 8.91
C GLU A 111 2.89 -4.87 9.89
N ALA A 112 3.84 -5.19 10.77
CA ALA A 112 4.45 -4.23 11.67
C ALA A 112 5.91 -4.58 11.97
N TYR A 113 6.72 -3.56 12.30
CA TYR A 113 8.03 -3.71 12.91
C TYR A 113 7.95 -3.37 14.39
N LEU A 114 8.70 -4.13 15.20
CA LEU A 114 8.85 -3.91 16.62
C LEU A 114 10.33 -3.71 16.95
N ASP A 115 10.66 -2.66 17.69
CA ASP A 115 11.96 -2.57 18.33
C ASP A 115 11.92 -3.33 19.66
N VAL A 116 12.61 -4.47 19.69
CA VAL A 116 12.66 -5.37 20.85
C VAL A 116 14.07 -5.42 21.46
N THR A 117 14.92 -4.44 21.13
CA THR A 117 16.33 -4.39 21.58
C THR A 117 16.46 -4.50 23.09
N ASP A 118 15.62 -3.80 23.84
CA ASP A 118 15.62 -3.80 25.31
C ASP A 118 14.81 -4.95 25.93
N ARG A 119 14.10 -5.74 25.13
CA ARG A 119 13.24 -6.86 25.58
C ARG A 119 13.87 -8.22 25.39
N THR A 120 14.91 -8.34 24.56
CA THR A 120 15.52 -9.60 24.20
C THR A 120 17.02 -9.47 23.91
N SER A 121 17.68 -10.57 23.59
CA SER A 121 19.11 -10.56 23.22
C SER A 121 19.48 -11.75 22.33
N TRP A 122 20.64 -11.67 21.70
CA TRP A 122 21.23 -12.72 20.88
C TRP A 122 21.93 -13.81 21.68
N LYS A 123 21.80 -13.82 23.02
CA LYS A 123 22.43 -14.84 23.87
C LYS A 123 21.74 -16.18 23.70
N ALA A 124 22.54 -17.24 23.61
CA ALA A 124 22.04 -18.61 23.60
C ALA A 124 21.40 -18.98 24.95
N ILE A 125 20.34 -19.77 24.90
CA ILE A 125 19.66 -20.31 26.06
C ILE A 125 20.39 -21.63 26.45
N ASP A 126 20.84 -21.76 27.68
CA ASP A 126 21.43 -22.96 28.28
C ASP A 126 22.56 -23.60 27.45
N GLY A 127 23.34 -22.82 26.73
CA GLY A 127 24.41 -23.30 25.85
C GLY A 127 23.93 -24.02 24.58
N GLY A 128 22.63 -23.96 24.27
CA GLY A 128 22.04 -24.51 23.06
C GLY A 128 22.15 -23.57 21.88
N GLU A 129 21.57 -23.96 20.74
CA GLU A 129 21.54 -23.15 19.51
C GLU A 129 20.49 -22.05 19.56
N ARG A 130 19.45 -22.15 20.39
CA ARG A 130 18.36 -21.20 20.48
C ARG A 130 18.76 -19.93 21.23
N THR A 131 18.40 -18.77 20.68
CA THR A 131 18.62 -17.49 21.34
C THR A 131 17.42 -17.05 22.18
N ILE A 132 17.63 -16.09 23.10
CA ILE A 132 16.53 -15.43 23.82
C ILE A 132 15.62 -14.73 22.82
N ALA A 133 16.16 -14.12 21.77
CA ALA A 133 15.40 -13.49 20.68
C ALA A 133 14.45 -14.47 19.98
N GLU A 134 14.92 -15.70 19.70
CA GLU A 134 14.05 -16.75 19.14
C GLU A 134 12.91 -17.10 20.09
N GLY A 135 13.21 -17.29 21.37
CA GLY A 135 12.19 -17.55 22.39
C GLY A 135 11.14 -16.45 22.47
N TYR A 136 11.57 -15.20 22.35
CA TYR A 136 10.69 -14.03 22.36
C TYR A 136 9.77 -13.99 21.13
N GLY A 137 10.31 -14.16 19.92
CA GLY A 137 9.50 -14.23 18.70
C GLY A 137 8.50 -15.37 18.71
N ARG A 138 8.90 -16.54 19.21
CA ARG A 138 8.01 -17.70 19.41
C ARG A 138 6.87 -17.38 20.38
N HIS A 139 7.15 -16.65 21.45
CA HIS A 139 6.14 -16.23 22.42
C HIS A 139 5.10 -15.30 21.77
N ILE A 140 5.51 -14.27 21.02
CA ILE A 140 4.62 -13.37 20.30
C ILE A 140 3.72 -14.16 19.34
N LYS A 141 4.30 -15.01 18.49
CA LYS A 141 3.54 -15.87 17.58
C LYS A 141 2.47 -16.69 18.28
N GLN A 142 2.86 -17.35 19.38
CA GLN A 142 1.94 -18.19 20.17
C GLN A 142 0.83 -17.36 20.82
N GLN A 143 1.10 -16.15 21.24
CA GLN A 143 0.09 -15.25 21.82
C GLN A 143 -0.92 -14.85 20.75
N ILE A 144 -0.47 -14.43 19.57
CA ILE A 144 -1.34 -14.11 18.44
C ILE A 144 -2.22 -15.29 18.06
N ALA A 145 -1.63 -16.47 17.88
CA ALA A 145 -2.36 -17.69 17.51
C ALA A 145 -3.41 -18.09 18.56
N ARG A 146 -3.10 -17.95 19.88
CA ARG A 146 -4.00 -18.36 20.96
C ARG A 146 -5.11 -17.35 21.22
N GLN A 147 -4.82 -16.04 21.13
CA GLN A 147 -5.78 -15.00 21.50
C GLN A 147 -6.62 -14.54 20.31
N VAL A 148 -6.04 -14.48 19.11
CA VAL A 148 -6.73 -13.99 17.90
C VAL A 148 -7.06 -15.12 16.92
N GLY A 149 -6.26 -16.20 16.89
CA GLY A 149 -6.51 -17.35 16.04
C GLY A 149 -5.99 -17.22 14.60
N VAL A 150 -5.16 -16.21 14.29
CA VAL A 150 -4.54 -16.07 12.98
C VAL A 150 -3.06 -16.46 13.01
N PRO A 151 -2.52 -17.08 11.94
CA PRO A 151 -1.09 -17.37 11.84
C PRO A 151 -0.29 -16.10 11.55
N ALA A 152 0.91 -16.03 12.12
CA ALA A 152 1.85 -14.95 11.86
C ALA A 152 3.26 -15.49 11.66
N SER A 153 3.96 -15.02 10.64
CA SER A 153 5.40 -15.27 10.46
C SER A 153 6.20 -14.11 11.04
N VAL A 154 7.27 -14.46 11.78
CA VAL A 154 8.11 -13.47 12.46
C VAL A 154 9.56 -13.61 11.99
N GLY A 155 10.13 -12.50 11.55
CA GLY A 155 11.55 -12.35 11.26
C GLY A 155 12.23 -11.51 12.35
N ILE A 156 13.33 -12.01 12.91
CA ILE A 156 14.12 -11.27 13.91
C ILE A 156 15.53 -11.06 13.36
N ALA A 157 15.92 -9.80 13.24
CA ALA A 157 17.22 -9.42 12.70
C ALA A 157 17.70 -8.09 13.33
N PRO A 158 18.97 -7.70 13.17
CA PRO A 158 19.50 -6.48 13.76
C PRO A 158 18.99 -5.18 13.12
N ASN A 159 18.29 -5.25 11.99
CA ASN A 159 17.72 -4.09 11.29
C ASN A 159 16.44 -4.44 10.55
N MET A 160 15.68 -3.41 10.14
CA MET A 160 14.37 -3.57 9.50
C MET A 160 14.43 -4.32 8.17
N SER A 161 15.45 -4.08 7.34
CA SER A 161 15.57 -4.74 6.03
C SER A 161 15.73 -6.24 6.17
N ALA A 162 16.66 -6.68 7.01
CA ALA A 162 16.91 -8.10 7.25
C ALA A 162 15.72 -8.76 7.98
N ALA A 163 15.08 -8.07 8.94
CA ALA A 163 13.91 -8.57 9.65
C ALA A 163 12.73 -8.80 8.69
N LYS A 164 12.50 -7.88 7.73
CA LYS A 164 11.45 -8.05 6.72
C LYS A 164 11.70 -9.28 5.84
N ILE A 165 12.92 -9.45 5.35
CA ILE A 165 13.28 -10.61 4.52
C ILE A 165 13.12 -11.90 5.34
N ALA A 166 13.61 -11.90 6.58
CA ALA A 166 13.49 -13.05 7.49
C ALA A 166 12.01 -13.42 7.76
N SER A 167 11.11 -12.42 7.88
CA SER A 167 9.69 -12.68 8.09
C SER A 167 9.00 -13.36 6.90
N ASP A 168 9.53 -13.17 5.68
CA ASP A 168 8.99 -13.77 4.47
C ASP A 168 9.62 -15.13 4.11
N PHE A 169 10.79 -15.44 4.70
CA PHE A 169 11.66 -16.55 4.31
C PHE A 169 11.04 -17.94 4.53
N ASP A 170 10.32 -18.14 5.63
CA ASP A 170 9.76 -19.45 6.02
C ASP A 170 8.23 -19.37 6.21
N LYS A 171 7.53 -18.61 5.36
CA LYS A 171 6.06 -18.53 5.38
C LYS A 171 5.41 -19.80 4.83
N PRO A 172 4.26 -20.24 5.38
CA PRO A 172 3.48 -19.69 6.49
C PRO A 172 3.95 -20.13 7.89
N ASP A 173 3.48 -19.40 8.90
CA ASP A 173 3.72 -19.67 10.33
C ASP A 173 5.21 -19.81 10.69
N GLY A 174 6.08 -19.14 9.94
CA GLY A 174 7.53 -19.19 10.07
C GLY A 174 8.07 -18.39 11.26
N LEU A 175 9.29 -18.73 11.66
CA LEU A 175 10.09 -17.99 12.62
C LEU A 175 11.55 -18.04 12.18
N THR A 176 12.01 -16.99 11.54
CA THR A 176 13.39 -16.87 11.06
C THR A 176 14.15 -15.88 11.92
N VAL A 177 15.28 -16.31 12.48
CA VAL A 177 16.13 -15.49 13.35
C VAL A 177 17.50 -15.36 12.69
N VAL A 178 17.93 -14.14 12.44
CA VAL A 178 19.19 -13.82 11.77
C VAL A 178 20.05 -12.96 12.69
N PRO A 179 20.99 -13.55 13.44
CA PRO A 179 21.89 -12.81 14.32
C PRO A 179 22.79 -11.84 13.54
N PRO A 180 23.34 -10.79 14.21
CA PRO A 180 24.13 -9.75 13.52
C PRO A 180 25.30 -10.27 12.66
N ARG A 181 25.94 -11.38 13.11
CA ARG A 181 27.10 -11.98 12.40
C ARG A 181 26.70 -12.83 11.19
N GLU A 182 25.42 -13.14 11.05
CA GLU A 182 24.90 -14.06 10.03
C GLU A 182 24.14 -13.32 8.94
N VAL A 183 23.89 -12.00 9.08
CA VAL A 183 23.10 -11.22 8.13
C VAL A 183 23.64 -11.31 6.71
N THR A 184 24.94 -11.09 6.49
CA THR A 184 25.55 -11.15 5.17
C THR A 184 25.41 -12.55 4.55
N ALA A 185 25.71 -13.60 5.32
CA ALA A 185 25.60 -14.98 4.84
C ALA A 185 24.14 -15.39 4.56
N PHE A 186 23.18 -14.84 5.30
CA PHE A 186 21.76 -15.05 5.07
C PHE A 186 21.29 -14.37 3.78
N LEU A 187 21.75 -13.15 3.51
CA LEU A 187 21.34 -12.38 2.33
C LEU A 187 22.02 -12.85 1.04
N GLU A 188 23.30 -13.21 1.10
CA GLU A 188 24.16 -13.48 -0.06
C GLU A 188 23.52 -14.40 -1.13
N PRO A 189 22.87 -15.55 -0.80
CA PRO A 189 22.29 -16.47 -1.77
C PRO A 189 20.92 -16.03 -2.32
N LEU A 190 20.28 -15.03 -1.74
CA LEU A 190 18.91 -14.65 -2.10
C LEU A 190 18.86 -13.99 -3.48
N ALA A 191 17.81 -14.28 -4.25
CA ALA A 191 17.57 -13.57 -5.50
C ALA A 191 17.28 -12.08 -5.22
N VAL A 192 17.64 -11.20 -6.15
CA VAL A 192 17.50 -9.74 -5.95
C VAL A 192 16.06 -9.30 -5.67
N ASP A 193 15.07 -10.01 -6.17
CA ASP A 193 13.64 -9.72 -5.92
C ASP A 193 13.14 -10.15 -4.55
N GLU A 194 13.94 -10.90 -3.78
CA GLU A 194 13.68 -11.19 -2.36
C GLU A 194 14.19 -10.10 -1.42
N LEU A 195 15.03 -9.17 -1.95
CA LEU A 195 15.53 -8.06 -1.15
C LEU A 195 14.46 -7.01 -0.88
N HIS A 196 14.41 -6.58 0.37
CA HIS A 196 13.50 -5.51 0.77
C HIS A 196 13.69 -4.24 -0.07
N GLY A 197 12.64 -3.85 -0.75
CA GLY A 197 12.62 -2.69 -1.63
C GLY A 197 12.96 -2.99 -3.08
N VAL A 198 13.19 -4.22 -3.48
CA VAL A 198 13.35 -4.62 -4.87
C VAL A 198 12.05 -5.20 -5.40
N GLY A 199 11.31 -4.39 -6.17
CA GLY A 199 10.13 -4.87 -6.88
C GLY A 199 10.46 -5.39 -8.28
N PRO A 200 9.48 -5.94 -9.03
CA PRO A 200 9.70 -6.60 -10.33
C PRO A 200 10.42 -5.72 -11.37
N VAL A 201 10.19 -4.40 -11.37
CA VAL A 201 10.85 -3.47 -12.29
C VAL A 201 12.33 -3.36 -11.94
N THR A 202 12.65 -3.11 -10.67
CA THR A 202 14.03 -2.99 -10.19
C THR A 202 14.79 -4.29 -10.36
N ALA A 203 14.18 -5.44 -10.05
CA ALA A 203 14.78 -6.75 -10.25
C ALA A 203 15.14 -7.00 -11.72
N ARG A 204 14.25 -6.67 -12.65
CA ARG A 204 14.53 -6.77 -14.09
C ARG A 204 15.70 -5.88 -14.52
N GLU A 205 15.78 -4.66 -13.97
CA GLU A 205 16.88 -3.75 -14.28
C GLU A 205 18.21 -4.20 -13.68
N LEU A 206 18.22 -4.77 -12.48
CA LEU A 206 19.41 -5.37 -11.88
C LEU A 206 19.89 -6.59 -12.69
N ARG A 207 18.97 -7.47 -13.09
CA ARG A 207 19.32 -8.61 -13.98
C ARG A 207 19.85 -8.17 -15.35
N ALA A 208 19.40 -7.03 -15.88
CA ALA A 208 19.98 -6.44 -17.09
C ALA A 208 21.40 -5.86 -16.88
N MET A 209 21.86 -5.76 -15.63
CA MET A 209 23.23 -5.42 -15.25
C MET A 209 24.03 -6.66 -14.80
N ASP A 210 23.57 -7.87 -15.10
CA ASP A 210 24.14 -9.16 -14.69
C ASP A 210 24.21 -9.32 -13.15
N ILE A 211 23.21 -8.79 -12.44
CA ILE A 211 23.06 -8.89 -10.98
C ILE A 211 21.80 -9.68 -10.68
N GLU A 212 21.95 -10.94 -10.27
CA GLU A 212 20.84 -11.87 -10.00
C GLU A 212 20.61 -12.11 -8.51
N THR A 213 21.68 -12.00 -7.69
CA THR A 213 21.64 -12.27 -6.25
C THR A 213 22.00 -11.05 -5.42
N ALA A 214 21.65 -11.10 -4.13
CA ALA A 214 22.04 -10.10 -3.15
C ALA A 214 23.57 -10.04 -2.98
N GLY A 215 24.25 -11.18 -3.06
CA GLY A 215 25.73 -11.26 -3.01
C GLY A 215 26.38 -10.53 -4.20
N GLU A 216 25.86 -10.72 -5.41
CA GLU A 216 26.33 -10.00 -6.60
C GLU A 216 26.03 -8.50 -6.50
N LEU A 217 24.86 -8.11 -5.96
CA LEU A 217 24.53 -6.71 -5.71
C LEU A 217 25.45 -6.08 -4.66
N ALA A 218 25.82 -6.80 -3.61
CA ALA A 218 26.76 -6.38 -2.58
C ALA A 218 28.19 -6.22 -3.10
N ALA A 219 28.55 -6.95 -4.17
CA ALA A 219 29.86 -6.89 -4.83
C ALA A 219 29.88 -5.92 -6.04
N ALA A 220 28.75 -5.40 -6.48
CA ALA A 220 28.65 -4.53 -7.64
C ALA A 220 29.32 -3.16 -7.42
N ASP A 221 29.64 -2.47 -8.53
CA ASP A 221 30.14 -1.09 -8.45
C ASP A 221 29.02 -0.14 -7.98
N PRO A 222 29.17 0.47 -6.78
CA PRO A 222 28.17 1.39 -6.26
C PRO A 222 27.96 2.62 -7.16
N THR A 223 28.97 3.02 -7.96
CA THR A 223 28.85 4.15 -8.89
C THR A 223 27.91 3.81 -10.04
N ALA A 224 27.99 2.60 -10.57
CA ALA A 224 27.07 2.12 -11.61
C ALA A 224 25.62 2.03 -11.08
N LEU A 225 25.42 1.54 -9.85
CA LEU A 225 24.11 1.47 -9.20
C LEU A 225 23.53 2.88 -8.97
N VAL A 226 24.33 3.83 -8.51
CA VAL A 226 23.87 5.23 -8.33
C VAL A 226 23.54 5.88 -9.66
N THR A 227 24.31 5.61 -10.70
CA THR A 227 24.04 6.13 -12.05
C THR A 227 22.70 5.62 -12.58
N ARG A 228 22.38 4.34 -12.33
CA ARG A 228 21.13 3.72 -12.82
C ARG A 228 19.90 4.06 -11.97
N PHE A 229 20.04 4.03 -10.65
CA PHE A 229 18.92 4.09 -9.69
C PHE A 229 18.93 5.33 -8.80
N GLY A 230 19.93 6.23 -8.95
CA GLY A 230 20.09 7.40 -8.08
C GLY A 230 20.36 7.02 -6.61
N GLN A 231 19.81 7.76 -5.68
CA GLN A 231 19.96 7.51 -4.25
C GLN A 231 19.48 6.10 -3.86
N ARG A 232 18.46 5.60 -4.54
CA ARG A 232 17.96 4.24 -4.31
C ARG A 232 19.02 3.16 -4.61
N GLY A 233 19.89 3.36 -5.61
CA GLY A 233 20.97 2.41 -5.89
C GLY A 233 21.94 2.29 -4.72
N ARG A 234 22.23 3.40 -4.03
CA ARG A 234 23.04 3.40 -2.80
C ARG A 234 22.35 2.63 -1.67
N GLU A 235 21.05 2.83 -1.49
CA GLU A 235 20.28 2.12 -0.47
C GLU A 235 20.19 0.61 -0.74
N LEU A 236 20.00 0.21 -1.99
CA LEU A 236 19.97 -1.20 -2.38
C LEU A 236 21.32 -1.87 -2.16
N TYR A 237 22.42 -1.19 -2.52
CA TYR A 237 23.77 -1.66 -2.26
C TYR A 237 24.04 -1.88 -0.76
N ALA A 238 23.66 -0.91 0.08
CA ALA A 238 23.82 -1.03 1.53
C ALA A 238 23.00 -2.22 2.08
N ARG A 239 21.72 -2.32 1.70
CA ARG A 239 20.83 -3.41 2.15
C ARG A 239 21.33 -4.79 1.72
N ALA A 240 21.88 -4.92 0.52
CA ALA A 240 22.45 -6.18 0.05
C ALA A 240 23.66 -6.63 0.90
N ARG A 241 24.37 -5.68 1.53
CA ARG A 241 25.46 -5.92 2.47
C ARG A 241 25.00 -6.15 3.92
N GLY A 242 23.69 -6.03 4.15
CA GLY A 242 23.11 -6.12 5.49
C GLY A 242 23.12 -4.79 6.27
N ASP A 243 23.43 -3.69 5.62
CA ASP A 243 23.51 -2.36 6.23
C ASP A 243 22.16 -1.65 6.07
N ASP A 244 21.48 -1.39 7.18
CA ASP A 244 20.26 -0.57 7.25
C ASP A 244 20.23 0.09 8.64
N ASP A 245 20.54 1.36 8.69
CA ASP A 245 20.64 2.17 9.91
C ASP A 245 19.34 2.89 10.29
N ARG A 246 18.25 2.60 9.59
CA ARG A 246 16.95 3.18 9.89
C ARG A 246 16.43 2.65 11.23
N GLU A 247 16.01 3.57 12.09
CA GLU A 247 15.35 3.24 13.34
C GLU A 247 13.89 2.82 13.11
N VAL A 248 13.38 1.93 13.95
CA VAL A 248 11.95 1.66 14.03
C VAL A 248 11.29 2.87 14.67
N THR A 249 10.50 3.59 13.91
CA THR A 249 9.73 4.74 14.40
C THR A 249 8.26 4.53 14.10
N PRO A 250 7.33 4.93 14.96
CA PRO A 250 5.91 4.83 14.68
C PRO A 250 5.55 5.48 13.35
N THR A 251 4.55 4.92 12.68
CA THR A 251 4.04 5.52 11.44
C THR A 251 3.53 6.92 11.70
N GLY A 252 4.07 7.90 10.98
CA GLY A 252 3.68 9.30 11.12
C GLY A 252 2.30 9.57 10.52
N ARG A 253 1.83 10.82 10.66
CA ARG A 253 0.60 11.26 10.02
C ARG A 253 0.69 11.09 8.50
N PRO A 254 -0.41 10.73 7.82
CA PRO A 254 -0.41 10.56 6.37
C PRO A 254 -0.04 11.86 5.66
N LYS A 255 0.69 11.75 4.55
CA LYS A 255 1.05 12.90 3.71
C LYS A 255 -0.02 13.22 2.67
N SER A 256 -0.91 12.27 2.42
CA SER A 256 -2.03 12.39 1.46
C SER A 256 -3.14 11.43 1.82
N LEU A 257 -4.34 11.72 1.35
CA LEU A 257 -5.52 10.85 1.41
C LEU A 257 -6.06 10.68 0.01
N SER A 258 -6.41 9.45 -0.37
CA SER A 258 -6.94 9.19 -1.71
C SER A 258 -8.02 8.11 -1.71
N ARG A 259 -8.80 8.09 -2.77
CA ARG A 259 -9.77 7.04 -3.07
C ARG A 259 -9.79 6.78 -4.56
N GLU A 260 -9.78 5.51 -4.95
CA GLU A 260 -9.85 5.11 -6.35
C GLU A 260 -10.98 4.10 -6.56
N SER A 261 -11.57 4.12 -7.76
CA SER A 261 -12.59 3.14 -8.16
C SER A 261 -12.48 2.80 -9.63
N ALA A 262 -12.51 1.51 -9.96
CA ALA A 262 -12.55 1.04 -11.34
C ALA A 262 -13.99 1.07 -11.89
N PHE A 263 -14.10 1.14 -13.20
CA PHE A 263 -15.33 0.79 -13.91
C PHE A 263 -15.32 -0.71 -14.22
N THR A 264 -16.48 -1.33 -14.26
CA THR A 264 -16.62 -2.73 -14.68
C THR A 264 -16.07 -2.91 -16.11
N GLU A 265 -16.40 -1.95 -16.99
CA GLU A 265 -15.83 -1.82 -18.32
C GLU A 265 -15.34 -0.39 -18.54
N ALA A 266 -14.24 -0.23 -19.29
CA ALA A 266 -13.74 1.09 -19.59
C ALA A 266 -14.79 1.91 -20.35
N THR A 267 -15.10 3.12 -19.89
CA THR A 267 -16.15 3.99 -20.44
C THR A 267 -15.61 5.32 -20.93
N ALA A 268 -16.21 5.85 -21.99
CA ALA A 268 -16.02 7.23 -22.47
C ALA A 268 -17.15 8.16 -22.01
N GLU A 269 -18.20 7.63 -21.36
CA GLU A 269 -19.37 8.41 -20.95
C GLU A 269 -18.99 9.46 -19.89
N THR A 270 -19.09 10.73 -20.24
CA THR A 270 -18.75 11.86 -19.37
C THR A 270 -19.59 11.86 -18.09
N GLU A 271 -20.90 11.61 -18.18
CA GLU A 271 -21.77 11.57 -17.01
C GLU A 271 -21.38 10.47 -16.02
N ALA A 272 -21.02 9.28 -16.52
CA ALA A 272 -20.55 8.17 -15.66
C ALA A 272 -19.23 8.51 -14.96
N LYS A 273 -18.30 9.17 -15.67
CA LYS A 273 -17.02 9.62 -15.10
C LYS A 273 -17.23 10.70 -14.04
N GLN A 274 -18.05 11.72 -14.33
CA GLN A 274 -18.37 12.79 -13.39
C GLN A 274 -19.02 12.25 -12.12
N LYS A 275 -20.04 11.40 -12.25
CA LYS A 275 -20.70 10.76 -11.10
C LYS A 275 -19.72 10.00 -10.21
N LYS A 276 -18.76 9.28 -10.81
CA LYS A 276 -17.72 8.56 -10.07
C LYS A 276 -16.76 9.50 -9.36
N ILE A 277 -16.28 10.57 -10.01
CA ILE A 277 -15.41 11.58 -9.41
C ILE A 277 -16.11 12.29 -8.24
N THR A 278 -17.36 12.71 -8.39
CA THR A 278 -18.15 13.30 -7.30
C THR A 278 -18.22 12.40 -6.08
N ALA A 279 -18.50 11.10 -6.28
CA ALA A 279 -18.54 10.14 -5.18
C ALA A 279 -17.16 9.98 -4.49
N LEU A 280 -16.09 9.87 -5.28
CA LEU A 280 -14.72 9.75 -4.76
C LEU A 280 -14.26 11.03 -4.03
N ALA A 281 -14.61 12.21 -4.53
CA ALA A 281 -14.32 13.49 -3.90
C ALA A 281 -14.99 13.61 -2.53
N ALA A 282 -16.27 13.22 -2.45
CA ALA A 282 -17.02 13.19 -1.19
C ALA A 282 -16.36 12.24 -0.17
N ASP A 283 -15.97 11.02 -0.59
CA ASP A 283 -15.30 10.04 0.27
C ASP A 283 -13.96 10.57 0.80
N VAL A 284 -13.13 11.18 -0.07
CA VAL A 284 -11.82 11.73 0.32
C VAL A 284 -11.98 12.92 1.25
N ALA A 285 -12.93 13.82 0.98
CA ALA A 285 -13.20 14.96 1.84
C ALA A 285 -13.72 14.53 3.22
N ALA A 286 -14.59 13.52 3.28
CA ALA A 286 -15.06 12.95 4.55
C ALA A 286 -13.92 12.35 5.36
N ARG A 287 -12.98 11.64 4.72
CA ARG A 287 -11.77 11.12 5.37
C ARG A 287 -10.85 12.22 5.89
N ALA A 288 -10.66 13.28 5.12
CA ALA A 288 -9.83 14.39 5.56
C ALA A 288 -10.44 15.04 6.82
N ARG A 289 -11.73 15.26 6.85
CA ARG A 289 -12.45 15.81 8.00
C ARG A 289 -12.40 14.90 9.23
N SER A 290 -12.60 13.58 9.05
CA SER A 290 -12.53 12.63 10.18
C SER A 290 -11.15 12.57 10.82
N ARG A 291 -10.11 13.01 10.13
CA ARG A 291 -8.73 13.10 10.62
C ARG A 291 -8.29 14.52 10.98
N GLU A 292 -9.22 15.48 10.97
CA GLU A 292 -8.92 16.91 11.20
C GLU A 292 -7.79 17.42 10.28
N ALA A 293 -7.75 16.91 9.05
CA ALA A 293 -6.73 17.21 8.06
C ALA A 293 -7.23 18.25 7.07
N MET A 294 -6.54 19.37 6.98
CA MET A 294 -6.65 20.32 5.87
C MET A 294 -5.65 19.94 4.78
N TYR A 295 -5.91 20.34 3.55
CA TYR A 295 -5.07 20.02 2.38
C TYR A 295 -4.80 21.25 1.51
N ARG A 296 -3.63 21.24 0.86
CA ARG A 296 -3.21 22.32 -0.06
C ARG A 296 -3.18 21.88 -1.52
N THR A 297 -3.40 20.62 -1.84
CA THR A 297 -3.38 20.12 -3.20
C THR A 297 -4.49 19.11 -3.40
N ILE A 298 -5.24 19.29 -4.47
CA ILE A 298 -6.29 18.37 -4.92
C ILE A 298 -5.86 17.81 -6.28
N GLY A 299 -5.96 16.50 -6.45
CA GLY A 299 -5.57 15.86 -7.70
C GLY A 299 -6.49 14.72 -8.08
N ILE A 300 -6.42 14.36 -9.35
CA ILE A 300 -7.08 13.18 -9.90
C ILE A 300 -6.05 12.22 -10.50
N LYS A 301 -6.44 10.96 -10.52
CA LYS A 301 -5.77 9.89 -11.25
C LYS A 301 -6.75 9.31 -12.25
N VAL A 302 -6.35 9.25 -13.50
CA VAL A 302 -7.11 8.69 -14.61
C VAL A 302 -6.33 7.54 -15.20
N VAL A 303 -6.87 6.33 -15.13
CA VAL A 303 -6.26 5.16 -15.74
C VAL A 303 -7.01 4.81 -17.01
N THR A 304 -6.30 4.83 -18.14
CA THR A 304 -6.84 4.50 -19.45
C THR A 304 -6.41 3.09 -19.87
N PRO A 305 -7.17 2.42 -20.77
CA PRO A 305 -6.73 1.12 -21.29
C PRO A 305 -5.40 1.21 -22.05
N PRO A 306 -4.48 0.22 -21.94
CA PRO A 306 -4.63 -0.98 -21.11
C PRO A 306 -4.44 -0.71 -19.61
N PHE A 307 -3.51 0.18 -19.20
CA PHE A 307 -3.21 0.62 -17.83
C PHE A 307 -2.35 1.90 -17.81
N ASP A 308 -2.57 2.81 -18.75
CA ASP A 308 -1.81 4.06 -18.77
C ASP A 308 -2.32 5.00 -17.67
N ILE A 309 -1.41 5.45 -16.82
CA ILE A 309 -1.73 6.28 -15.65
C ILE A 309 -1.46 7.74 -15.97
N ASN A 310 -2.51 8.54 -15.85
CA ASN A 310 -2.45 9.99 -15.99
C ASN A 310 -2.83 10.62 -14.65
N THR A 311 -2.07 11.63 -14.23
CA THR A 311 -2.36 12.39 -13.00
C THR A 311 -2.41 13.87 -13.30
N ARG A 312 -3.36 14.57 -12.68
CA ARG A 312 -3.49 16.02 -12.70
C ARG A 312 -3.71 16.52 -11.29
N ALA A 313 -3.18 17.69 -10.98
CA ALA A 313 -3.35 18.28 -9.65
C ALA A 313 -3.38 19.80 -9.73
N SER A 314 -4.13 20.39 -8.82
CA SER A 314 -4.22 21.84 -8.59
C SER A 314 -3.77 22.15 -7.17
N SER A 315 -2.89 23.14 -7.02
CA SER A 315 -2.42 23.62 -5.71
C SER A 315 -3.22 24.83 -5.28
N LEU A 316 -3.60 24.85 -4.01
CA LEU A 316 -4.38 25.92 -3.39
C LEU A 316 -3.47 26.95 -2.72
N SER A 317 -3.94 28.18 -2.58
CA SER A 317 -3.20 29.27 -1.93
C SER A 317 -3.00 29.05 -0.41
N GLY A 318 -3.88 28.26 0.22
CA GLY A 318 -3.83 27.92 1.64
C GLY A 318 -4.44 26.55 1.92
N PRO A 319 -4.28 26.04 3.15
CA PRO A 319 -4.91 24.79 3.54
C PRO A 319 -6.42 24.99 3.72
N VAL A 320 -7.21 24.04 3.23
CA VAL A 320 -8.68 24.05 3.29
C VAL A 320 -9.19 22.66 3.68
N ASP A 321 -10.46 22.59 4.10
CA ASP A 321 -11.18 21.35 4.42
C ASP A 321 -12.58 21.31 3.76
N GLU A 322 -12.78 22.09 2.70
CA GLU A 322 -14.05 22.27 2.01
C GLU A 322 -14.33 21.14 1.01
N PRO A 323 -15.35 20.27 1.24
CA PRO A 323 -15.67 19.16 0.35
C PRO A 323 -16.08 19.61 -1.06
N GLU A 324 -16.84 20.71 -1.15
CA GLU A 324 -17.32 21.26 -2.42
C GLU A 324 -16.16 21.73 -3.30
N LEU A 325 -15.05 22.14 -2.69
CA LEU A 325 -13.84 22.52 -3.40
C LEU A 325 -13.13 21.30 -4.00
N VAL A 326 -13.09 20.17 -3.24
CA VAL A 326 -12.50 18.91 -3.76
C VAL A 326 -13.27 18.45 -4.99
N GLU A 327 -14.60 18.43 -4.92
CA GLU A 327 -15.45 18.03 -6.04
C GLU A 327 -15.26 18.94 -7.25
N ARG A 328 -15.37 20.26 -7.06
CA ARG A 328 -15.22 21.22 -8.15
C ARG A 328 -13.88 21.11 -8.86
N VAL A 329 -12.77 21.11 -8.11
CA VAL A 329 -11.44 21.01 -8.70
C VAL A 329 -11.23 19.65 -9.37
N ALA A 330 -11.74 18.57 -8.78
CA ALA A 330 -11.62 17.24 -9.38
C ALA A 330 -12.41 17.12 -10.69
N LEU A 331 -13.58 17.76 -10.80
CA LEU A 331 -14.37 17.83 -12.03
C LEU A 331 -13.67 18.70 -13.10
N GLU A 332 -13.14 19.86 -12.73
CA GLU A 332 -12.36 20.73 -13.65
C GLU A 332 -11.15 19.96 -14.23
N LEU A 333 -10.42 19.25 -13.40
CA LEU A 333 -9.27 18.44 -13.85
C LEU A 333 -9.69 17.25 -14.74
N LEU A 334 -10.92 16.76 -14.59
CA LEU A 334 -11.45 15.66 -15.38
C LEU A 334 -11.83 16.08 -16.81
N GLU A 335 -12.14 17.37 -17.07
CA GLU A 335 -12.53 17.88 -18.38
C GLU A 335 -11.52 17.55 -19.50
N GLU A 336 -10.22 17.53 -19.17
CA GLU A 336 -9.16 17.10 -20.11
C GLU A 336 -9.38 15.70 -20.67
N PHE A 337 -10.16 14.86 -19.96
CA PHE A 337 -10.39 13.46 -20.29
C PHE A 337 -11.82 13.17 -20.77
N ASP A 338 -12.58 14.18 -21.19
CA ASP A 338 -13.99 14.03 -21.59
C ASP A 338 -14.19 13.03 -22.73
N ASP A 339 -13.34 13.06 -23.74
CA ASP A 339 -13.39 12.15 -24.89
C ASP A 339 -12.57 10.86 -24.67
N THR A 340 -11.99 10.70 -23.49
CA THR A 340 -11.07 9.59 -23.21
C THR A 340 -11.80 8.40 -22.59
N ARG A 341 -11.48 7.21 -23.08
CA ARG A 341 -11.94 5.97 -22.47
C ARG A 341 -11.19 5.71 -21.16
N VAL A 342 -11.91 5.63 -20.05
CA VAL A 342 -11.36 5.54 -18.71
C VAL A 342 -11.72 4.18 -18.08
N ARG A 343 -10.74 3.51 -17.51
CA ARG A 343 -10.87 2.24 -16.79
C ARG A 343 -11.03 2.46 -15.28
N LYS A 344 -10.32 3.44 -14.71
CA LYS A 344 -10.29 3.70 -13.26
C LYS A 344 -10.11 5.18 -13.02
N LEU A 345 -10.77 5.69 -12.00
CA LEU A 345 -10.63 7.05 -11.51
C LEU A 345 -10.23 7.08 -10.06
N GLY A 346 -9.46 8.09 -9.68
CA GLY A 346 -9.08 8.37 -8.30
C GLY A 346 -9.13 9.87 -8.01
N VAL A 347 -9.41 10.20 -6.76
CA VAL A 347 -9.27 11.55 -6.19
C VAL A 347 -8.28 11.49 -5.04
N ARG A 348 -7.42 12.50 -4.94
CA ARG A 348 -6.40 12.62 -3.90
C ARG A 348 -6.36 14.03 -3.35
N VAL A 349 -6.21 14.15 -2.04
CA VAL A 349 -5.80 15.38 -1.37
C VAL A 349 -4.42 15.17 -0.75
N SER A 350 -3.54 16.17 -0.84
CA SER A 350 -2.16 16.06 -0.35
C SER A 350 -1.64 17.39 0.18
N ASN A 351 -0.39 17.38 0.67
CA ASN A 351 0.16 18.48 1.45
C ASN A 351 -0.74 18.79 2.66
N LEU A 352 -0.99 17.70 3.43
CA LEU A 352 -1.90 17.74 4.56
C LEU A 352 -1.31 18.57 5.71
N VAL A 353 -2.18 19.33 6.38
CA VAL A 353 -1.89 20.13 7.57
C VAL A 353 -2.86 19.69 8.67
N PHE A 354 -2.32 19.41 9.86
CA PHE A 354 -3.09 18.93 11.00
C PHE A 354 -2.96 19.90 12.17
N GLY A 355 -4.10 20.43 12.68
CA GLY A 355 -4.18 21.27 13.87
C GLY A 355 -4.31 22.77 13.58
N GLU A 356 -4.76 23.52 14.60
CA GLU A 356 -5.11 24.95 14.50
C GLU A 356 -3.91 25.90 14.28
N GLN A 357 -2.67 25.45 14.38
CA GLN A 357 -1.49 26.32 14.43
C GLN A 357 -1.01 26.85 13.06
N ASP A 358 -1.52 26.32 11.95
CA ASP A 358 -1.13 26.75 10.60
C ASP A 358 -2.27 27.41 9.80
N GLN A 359 -3.39 27.72 10.43
CA GLN A 359 -4.50 28.42 9.79
C GLN A 359 -4.11 29.89 9.60
N ALA A 360 -3.63 30.24 8.39
CA ALA A 360 -3.61 31.65 7.97
C ALA A 360 -5.07 32.13 7.95
N ARG A 361 -5.44 32.96 8.91
CA ARG A 361 -6.76 33.61 8.94
C ARG A 361 -6.91 34.42 7.66
N LEU A 362 -7.94 34.13 6.89
CA LEU A 362 -8.39 34.90 5.72
C LEU A 362 -8.98 36.27 6.10
N ASP A 363 -8.91 36.68 7.37
CA ASP A 363 -9.45 37.97 7.88
C ASP A 363 -8.70 39.21 7.39
N GLY A 364 -7.80 39.09 6.41
CA GLY A 364 -7.00 40.19 5.85
C GLY A 364 -7.18 40.49 4.35
N PHE A 365 -8.07 39.82 3.66
CA PHE A 365 -8.39 40.17 2.27
C PHE A 365 -9.56 41.14 2.22
N GLU A 366 -9.28 42.43 2.46
CA GLU A 366 -10.13 43.50 1.96
C GLU A 366 -10.09 43.46 0.43
N THR A 367 -11.23 43.26 -0.18
CA THR A 367 -11.43 43.43 -1.62
C THR A 367 -11.13 44.87 -1.96
N THR A 368 -9.93 45.16 -2.43
CA THR A 368 -9.62 46.46 -3.04
C THR A 368 -10.33 46.51 -4.36
N ASP A 369 -11.37 47.32 -4.40
CA ASP A 369 -12.17 47.69 -5.57
C ASP A 369 -11.24 48.25 -6.67
N LEU A 370 -11.04 47.52 -7.76
CA LEU A 370 -10.24 47.94 -8.92
C LEU A 370 -11.09 48.74 -9.90
N SER A 371 -11.67 49.84 -9.43
CA SER A 371 -12.24 50.87 -10.29
C SER A 371 -11.54 52.20 -10.02
N ASP A 372 -10.33 52.34 -10.44
CA ASP A 372 -9.73 53.59 -10.95
C ASP A 372 -8.19 53.49 -11.03
N ARG A 373 -7.64 53.19 -12.18
CA ARG A 373 -6.31 53.66 -12.60
C ARG A 373 -6.18 53.62 -14.12
N SER A 374 -6.22 54.80 -14.65
CA SER A 374 -5.89 55.14 -16.02
C SER A 374 -4.47 54.75 -16.42
N VAL A 375 -4.38 54.28 -17.64
CA VAL A 375 -3.27 54.03 -18.54
C VAL A 375 -2.10 55.00 -18.38
N THR A 376 -0.88 54.48 -18.13
CA THR A 376 0.35 55.01 -18.74
C THR A 376 1.21 53.82 -19.16
N ASN A 377 1.47 53.84 -20.46
CA ASN A 377 2.27 52.92 -21.23
C ASN A 377 3.76 53.15 -20.88
N ASP A 378 4.50 52.11 -20.43
CA ASP A 378 5.93 52.10 -20.66
C ASP A 378 6.40 50.66 -20.87
N GLN A 379 7.09 50.47 -21.97
CA GLN A 379 7.59 49.23 -22.51
C GLN A 379 8.82 48.79 -21.73
N GLN A 380 8.81 47.60 -21.18
CA GLN A 380 10.02 46.78 -21.01
C GLN A 380 9.62 45.31 -20.83
N GLU A 381 9.92 44.52 -21.84
CA GLU A 381 9.86 43.06 -21.76
C GLU A 381 10.90 42.52 -20.78
N PRO A 382 10.56 41.52 -19.98
CA PRO A 382 11.51 40.54 -19.56
C PRO A 382 11.16 39.16 -20.16
N SER A 383 12.13 38.63 -20.85
CA SER A 383 12.21 37.24 -21.29
C SER A 383 11.91 36.25 -20.15
N THR A 384 10.85 35.49 -20.32
CA THR A 384 10.58 34.31 -19.48
C THR A 384 10.67 33.06 -20.32
N ASP A 385 11.88 32.49 -20.35
CA ASP A 385 12.06 31.07 -20.58
C ASP A 385 11.73 30.34 -19.27
N THR A 386 10.53 29.85 -19.14
CA THR A 386 10.18 28.87 -18.12
C THR A 386 9.80 27.57 -18.81
N ASN A 387 10.83 26.80 -19.09
CA ASN A 387 10.75 25.44 -19.60
C ASN A 387 10.14 24.54 -18.51
N ILE A 388 8.84 24.29 -18.58
CA ILE A 388 8.17 23.30 -17.76
C ILE A 388 8.54 21.93 -18.32
N LYS A 389 9.62 21.36 -17.79
CA LYS A 389 9.92 19.95 -17.98
C LYS A 389 8.82 19.14 -17.32
N SER A 390 8.02 18.47 -18.14
CA SER A 390 7.16 17.37 -17.73
C SER A 390 8.01 16.30 -17.06
N LEU A 391 8.01 16.25 -15.75
CA LEU A 391 8.55 15.13 -14.99
C LEU A 391 7.57 13.97 -15.10
N GLY A 392 7.72 13.17 -16.13
CA GLY A 392 7.14 11.84 -16.24
C GLY A 392 7.85 10.91 -15.27
N HIS A 393 7.42 10.94 -14.02
CA HIS A 393 7.69 9.86 -13.07
C HIS A 393 6.40 9.07 -12.92
N GLY A 394 6.40 7.85 -13.43
CA GLY A 394 5.38 6.86 -13.09
C GLY A 394 5.38 6.67 -11.59
N GLY A 395 4.47 7.36 -10.90
CA GLY A 395 4.23 7.18 -9.48
C GLY A 395 3.83 5.71 -9.26
N ARG A 396 4.39 5.09 -8.22
CA ARG A 396 4.02 3.74 -7.82
C ARG A 396 2.56 3.72 -7.37
N ILE A 397 1.92 2.58 -7.48
CA ILE A 397 0.58 2.34 -6.91
C ILE A 397 0.56 2.74 -5.41
N THR A 398 1.65 2.53 -4.69
CA THR A 398 1.88 2.91 -3.29
C THR A 398 1.72 4.41 -2.98
N ASP A 399 1.94 5.30 -3.95
CA ASP A 399 1.80 6.74 -3.71
C ASP A 399 0.32 7.19 -3.60
N TRP A 400 -0.61 6.26 -3.86
CA TRP A 400 -2.06 6.49 -3.83
C TRP A 400 -2.79 5.65 -2.79
N THR A 401 -2.06 4.88 -1.97
CA THR A 401 -2.62 4.08 -0.88
C THR A 401 -2.54 4.82 0.43
N ASP A 402 -3.61 4.72 1.22
CA ASP A 402 -3.66 5.26 2.57
C ASP A 402 -3.45 4.16 3.59
N ASP A 403 -2.62 4.45 4.55
CA ASP A 403 -2.51 3.70 5.79
C ASP A 403 -3.78 3.93 6.61
N GLU A 404 -4.70 2.96 6.58
CA GLU A 404 -5.96 3.08 7.30
C GLU A 404 -5.84 2.58 8.74
N SER A 405 -5.89 3.52 9.67
CA SER A 405 -6.31 3.22 11.03
C SER A 405 -7.56 4.03 11.38
N VAL A 406 -8.65 3.29 11.67
CA VAL A 406 -9.85 3.66 12.46
C VAL A 406 -10.90 4.58 11.84
N GLU A 407 -12.13 4.01 11.86
CA GLU A 407 -13.47 4.56 11.92
C GLU A 407 -14.10 5.20 10.67
N SER A 408 -15.11 4.52 10.16
CA SER A 408 -16.51 4.96 10.20
C SER A 408 -17.46 3.91 9.61
N ALA A 409 -18.27 3.33 10.49
CA ALA A 409 -19.47 2.61 10.11
C ALA A 409 -20.56 3.65 9.84
N GLU A 410 -20.71 4.07 8.59
CA GLU A 410 -22.00 4.49 8.03
C GLU A 410 -21.82 4.89 6.58
N THR A 411 -22.69 4.34 5.73
CA THR A 411 -22.83 4.59 4.30
C THR A 411 -21.94 3.78 3.35
N ARG A 412 -22.01 2.47 3.38
CA ARG A 412 -21.66 1.67 2.20
C ARG A 412 -22.80 1.72 1.20
N ARG A 413 -22.67 2.51 0.15
CA ARG A 413 -23.43 2.25 -1.08
C ARG A 413 -22.78 1.05 -1.76
N ARG A 414 -23.59 0.00 -2.00
CA ARG A 414 -23.18 -1.25 -2.67
C ARG A 414 -22.41 -0.94 -3.97
N GLY A 415 -21.23 -1.56 -4.13
CA GLY A 415 -20.55 -1.67 -5.41
C GLY A 415 -19.38 -0.73 -5.69
N GLN A 416 -18.80 -0.04 -4.70
CA GLN A 416 -17.62 0.82 -4.93
C GLN A 416 -16.49 0.53 -3.95
N SER A 417 -15.66 -0.44 -4.29
CA SER A 417 -14.42 -0.70 -3.59
C SER A 417 -13.23 -0.23 -4.42
N SER A 418 -12.19 0.23 -3.75
CA SER A 418 -10.97 0.74 -4.39
C SER A 418 -9.85 -0.30 -4.32
N LEU A 419 -9.14 -0.49 -5.43
CA LEU A 419 -7.90 -1.29 -5.46
C LEU A 419 -6.75 -0.61 -4.69
N GLY A 420 -6.88 0.67 -4.31
CA GLY A 420 -5.90 1.40 -3.53
C GLY A 420 -5.88 1.07 -2.03
N GLU A 421 -6.73 0.14 -1.58
CA GLU A 421 -6.78 -0.29 -0.18
C GLU A 421 -5.85 -1.48 0.13
N PHE A 422 -5.00 -1.91 -0.83
CA PHE A 422 -4.21 -3.13 -0.75
C PHE A 422 -2.74 -2.97 -0.37
N ASP A 423 -2.23 -1.82 -0.02
CA ASP A 423 -0.85 -1.68 0.48
C ASP A 423 -0.80 -1.05 1.85
#